data_9202ec678022a4856dabe961163478d3
#
_entry.id   9202ec678022a4856dabe961163478d3
#
_cell.length_a   1.000
_cell.length_b   1.000
_cell.length_c   1.000
_cell.angle_alpha   90.00
_cell.angle_beta   90.00
_cell.angle_gamma   90.00
#
_symmetry.space_group_name_H-M   'P 1'
#
loop_
_entity.id
_entity.type
_entity.pdbx_description
1 polymer ?
#
loop_
_entity_poly.entity_id
_entity_poly.type
_entity_poly.pdbx_seq_one_letter_code
_entity_poly.pdbx_strand_id
1 'polypeptide(L)'
;MKSYAVLLAPEFRLQATLRYLPELADQPVALLDSDGPKPRISELNAKAGGFHVQIGMTPTQALARCARLELIHPNPGHERSAQDALLQTAETLTPFLEATSGGVITLELPPEHIFTNPELTQKCVIPLSSMGLEIQVGLAATPDLALMAVRFAHPVRIVDSTTSFLGPLPISALQPPDELLSVLQSWGIRTIGQLVALPMAQVCERLGPEAVELWERAHGGRQRPLRLIKPQEFFSEQTELEHPVETQEPLLFLLKKFLDQITARLAAVYLVAGKLRLILRFEKGTPYQRVFIIPQPTRDVELLFRMLHTHLENFTSQSAIIGLELAAKPVRAHEEQFNLLEKGLRDPHRFAETLARVQALLGAERVGSPDDEPSHHPDAFQLQPYETDSPVPATEKELLIGVPWLRFRPPIQAKVILNDIRPAFLYSSRCTGPIKNVRGPWLLDGDWWEDRKWQREEWDVSTDEGLYRLVHVEDGWYLDGIYA
;
A
#
# COMPACT_ATOMS: atom_id res chain seq x y z
N MET A 1 -3.40 -29.36 -21.83
CA MET A 1 -3.42 -28.33 -22.91
C MET A 1 -3.21 -26.98 -22.28
N LYS A 2 -2.50 -26.05 -22.95
CA LYS A 2 -2.43 -24.68 -22.46
C LYS A 2 -3.82 -24.05 -22.54
N SER A 3 -4.21 -23.31 -21.54
CA SER A 3 -5.44 -22.52 -21.50
C SER A 3 -5.11 -21.07 -21.16
N TYR A 4 -5.93 -20.16 -21.68
CA TYR A 4 -5.75 -18.72 -21.53
C TYR A 4 -7.02 -18.12 -20.96
N ALA A 5 -6.85 -17.17 -20.02
CA ALA A 5 -7.94 -16.35 -19.54
C ALA A 5 -7.71 -14.89 -19.94
N VAL A 6 -8.79 -14.17 -20.18
CA VAL A 6 -8.78 -12.71 -20.35
C VAL A 6 -9.69 -12.09 -19.32
N LEU A 7 -9.15 -11.13 -18.57
CA LEU A 7 -9.92 -10.22 -17.71
C LEU A 7 -10.17 -8.94 -18.50
N LEU A 8 -11.42 -8.51 -18.56
CA LEU A 8 -11.84 -7.27 -19.21
C LEU A 8 -12.66 -6.44 -18.24
N ALA A 9 -12.25 -5.22 -17.99
CA ALA A 9 -13.08 -4.20 -17.35
C ALA A 9 -13.77 -3.36 -18.45
N PRO A 10 -15.08 -3.51 -18.65
CA PRO A 10 -15.81 -2.67 -19.60
C PRO A 10 -15.76 -1.21 -19.16
N GLU A 11 -15.82 -0.27 -20.12
CA GLU A 11 -15.74 1.17 -19.80
C GLU A 11 -14.66 1.49 -18.76
N PHE A 12 -13.45 0.97 -19.00
CA PHE A 12 -12.36 0.90 -18.01
C PHE A 12 -12.02 2.26 -17.38
N ARG A 13 -11.87 3.30 -18.20
CA ARG A 13 -11.49 4.64 -17.75
C ARG A 13 -12.58 5.28 -16.89
N LEU A 14 -13.84 5.04 -17.27
CA LEU A 14 -15.00 5.47 -16.50
C LEU A 14 -15.04 4.77 -15.14
N GLN A 15 -14.93 3.45 -15.11
CA GLN A 15 -14.89 2.68 -13.87
C GLN A 15 -13.71 3.10 -12.97
N ALA A 16 -12.51 3.27 -13.55
CA ALA A 16 -11.33 3.72 -12.83
C ALA A 16 -11.55 5.05 -12.09
N THR A 17 -12.30 5.98 -12.68
CA THR A 17 -12.63 7.26 -12.06
C THR A 17 -13.76 7.12 -11.04
N LEU A 18 -14.81 6.36 -11.36
CA LEU A 18 -15.96 6.16 -10.46
C LEU A 18 -15.60 5.47 -9.14
N ARG A 19 -14.53 4.68 -9.08
CA ARG A 19 -13.99 4.12 -7.82
C ARG A 19 -13.73 5.20 -6.76
N TYR A 20 -13.39 6.41 -7.17
CA TYR A 20 -13.12 7.55 -6.29
C TYR A 20 -14.33 8.48 -6.10
N LEU A 21 -15.41 8.25 -6.86
CA LEU A 21 -16.64 9.03 -6.85
C LEU A 21 -17.87 8.11 -6.68
N PRO A 22 -17.96 7.33 -5.58
CA PRO A 22 -19.03 6.35 -5.40
C PRO A 22 -20.41 7.01 -5.35
N GLU A 23 -20.51 8.28 -5.01
CA GLU A 23 -21.73 9.09 -5.05
C GLU A 23 -22.32 9.25 -6.45
N LEU A 24 -21.49 9.10 -7.49
CA LEU A 24 -21.92 9.17 -8.90
C LEU A 24 -22.30 7.80 -9.48
N ALA A 25 -22.02 6.68 -8.80
CA ALA A 25 -22.29 5.34 -9.32
C ALA A 25 -23.78 5.13 -9.67
N ASP A 26 -24.67 5.82 -8.95
CA ASP A 26 -26.12 5.75 -9.17
C ASP A 26 -26.69 6.84 -10.08
N GLN A 27 -25.84 7.67 -10.67
CA GLN A 27 -26.24 8.75 -11.58
C GLN A 27 -25.90 8.42 -13.05
N PRO A 28 -26.53 9.07 -14.05
CA PRO A 28 -26.07 9.03 -15.42
C PRO A 28 -24.74 9.78 -15.53
N VAL A 29 -23.67 9.05 -15.93
CA VAL A 29 -22.30 9.59 -16.01
C VAL A 29 -21.71 9.30 -17.37
N ALA A 30 -20.95 10.25 -17.91
CA ALA A 30 -20.14 10.08 -19.10
C ALA A 30 -18.73 10.65 -18.90
N LEU A 31 -17.74 9.93 -19.45
CA LEU A 31 -16.34 10.32 -19.46
C LEU A 31 -16.01 11.04 -20.76
N LEU A 32 -15.29 12.15 -20.65
CA LEU A 32 -14.75 12.87 -21.80
C LEU A 32 -13.44 12.23 -22.29
N ASP A 33 -13.11 12.42 -23.56
CA ASP A 33 -11.88 11.89 -24.15
C ASP A 33 -10.63 12.67 -23.75
N SER A 34 -10.79 13.97 -23.46
CA SER A 34 -9.71 14.89 -23.15
C SER A 34 -10.20 16.15 -22.41
N ASP A 35 -9.27 16.89 -21.82
CA ASP A 35 -9.49 18.23 -21.26
C ASP A 35 -9.36 19.35 -22.31
N GLY A 36 -9.31 18.98 -23.56
CA GLY A 36 -9.10 19.90 -24.69
C GLY A 36 -10.32 20.78 -25.01
N PRO A 37 -10.18 21.71 -25.96
CA PRO A 37 -11.24 22.70 -26.30
C PRO A 37 -12.46 22.12 -26.99
N LYS A 38 -12.40 20.87 -27.45
CA LYS A 38 -13.51 20.17 -28.15
C LYS A 38 -13.65 18.74 -27.65
N PRO A 39 -13.93 18.54 -26.36
CA PRO A 39 -14.03 17.19 -25.81
C PRO A 39 -15.24 16.45 -26.38
N ARG A 40 -15.14 15.14 -26.45
CA ARG A 40 -16.23 14.23 -26.83
C ARG A 40 -16.39 13.15 -25.79
N ILE A 41 -17.58 12.57 -25.72
CA ILE A 41 -17.84 11.43 -24.85
C ILE A 41 -17.06 10.23 -25.40
N SER A 42 -16.21 9.64 -24.55
CA SER A 42 -15.43 8.42 -24.85
C SER A 42 -16.04 7.17 -24.26
N GLU A 43 -16.58 7.27 -23.03
CA GLU A 43 -17.25 6.19 -22.32
C GLU A 43 -18.47 6.72 -21.58
N LEU A 44 -19.44 5.85 -21.29
CA LEU A 44 -20.65 6.22 -20.54
C LEU A 44 -21.22 5.00 -19.83
N ASN A 45 -21.89 5.21 -18.70
CA ASN A 45 -22.57 4.13 -17.99
C ASN A 45 -23.93 3.79 -18.60
N ALA A 46 -24.49 2.63 -18.24
CA ALA A 46 -25.78 2.16 -18.74
C ALA A 46 -26.93 3.17 -18.48
N LYS A 47 -26.87 3.93 -17.38
CA LYS A 47 -27.88 4.95 -17.05
C LYS A 47 -27.87 6.10 -18.04
N ALA A 48 -26.69 6.61 -18.42
CA ALA A 48 -26.56 7.63 -19.46
C ALA A 48 -27.01 7.10 -20.84
N GLY A 49 -26.66 5.84 -21.16
CA GLY A 49 -27.14 5.16 -22.36
C GLY A 49 -28.67 5.08 -22.44
N GLY A 50 -29.36 4.88 -21.31
CA GLY A 50 -30.83 4.88 -21.22
C GLY A 50 -31.49 6.21 -21.61
N PHE A 51 -30.76 7.32 -21.56
CA PHE A 51 -31.19 8.64 -22.06
C PHE A 51 -30.73 8.90 -23.48
N HIS A 52 -30.32 7.86 -24.21
CA HIS A 52 -29.81 7.96 -25.60
C HIS A 52 -28.55 8.83 -25.76
N VAL A 53 -27.77 9.00 -24.71
CA VAL A 53 -26.40 9.55 -24.80
C VAL A 53 -25.53 8.54 -25.53
N GLN A 54 -24.66 8.99 -26.43
CA GLN A 54 -23.83 8.11 -27.24
C GLN A 54 -22.36 8.57 -27.26
N ILE A 55 -21.46 7.64 -27.40
CA ILE A 55 -20.03 7.91 -27.61
C ILE A 55 -19.84 8.82 -28.83
N GLY A 56 -18.90 9.76 -28.77
CA GLY A 56 -18.62 10.73 -29.84
C GLY A 56 -19.45 12.01 -29.77
N MET A 57 -20.52 12.10 -28.96
CA MET A 57 -21.25 13.33 -28.72
C MET A 57 -20.43 14.40 -28.05
N THR A 58 -20.74 15.64 -28.33
CA THR A 58 -20.21 16.77 -27.54
C THR A 58 -20.94 16.90 -26.20
N PRO A 59 -20.33 17.52 -25.18
CA PRO A 59 -20.99 17.79 -23.89
C PRO A 59 -22.37 18.44 -24.03
N THR A 60 -22.48 19.44 -24.90
CA THR A 60 -23.74 20.14 -25.13
C THR A 60 -24.83 19.25 -25.74
N GLN A 61 -24.47 18.36 -26.68
CA GLN A 61 -25.40 17.39 -27.26
C GLN A 61 -25.87 16.37 -26.22
N ALA A 62 -24.96 15.92 -25.37
CA ALA A 62 -25.27 14.95 -24.32
C ALA A 62 -26.18 15.54 -23.24
N LEU A 63 -25.86 16.75 -22.75
CA LEU A 63 -26.66 17.46 -21.77
C LEU A 63 -28.05 17.81 -22.29
N ALA A 64 -28.20 18.07 -23.60
CA ALA A 64 -29.52 18.25 -24.23
C ALA A 64 -30.38 16.97 -24.18
N ARG A 65 -29.78 15.79 -24.10
CA ARG A 65 -30.48 14.50 -23.96
C ARG A 65 -30.72 14.11 -22.51
N CYS A 66 -29.79 14.43 -21.64
CA CYS A 66 -29.87 14.14 -20.22
C CYS A 66 -29.35 15.34 -19.41
N ALA A 67 -30.27 16.17 -18.90
CA ALA A 67 -29.94 17.36 -18.12
C ALA A 67 -29.27 17.05 -16.77
N ARG A 68 -29.37 15.78 -16.30
CA ARG A 68 -28.74 15.31 -15.06
C ARG A 68 -27.45 14.54 -15.31
N LEU A 69 -26.91 14.62 -16.54
CA LEU A 69 -25.68 13.92 -16.89
C LEU A 69 -24.49 14.56 -16.19
N GLU A 70 -23.79 13.76 -15.42
CA GLU A 70 -22.49 14.15 -14.86
C GLU A 70 -21.38 13.88 -15.87
N LEU A 71 -20.60 14.92 -16.17
CA LEU A 71 -19.48 14.83 -17.09
C LEU A 71 -18.20 14.81 -16.27
N ILE A 72 -17.41 13.75 -16.44
CA ILE A 72 -16.14 13.60 -15.75
C ILE A 72 -14.97 13.56 -16.72
N HIS A 73 -13.81 13.99 -16.25
CA HIS A 73 -12.57 14.02 -17.00
C HIS A 73 -11.72 12.77 -16.72
N PRO A 74 -10.89 12.32 -17.68
CA PRO A 74 -9.99 11.21 -17.48
C PRO A 74 -8.90 11.56 -16.46
N ASN A 75 -8.58 10.63 -15.57
CA ASN A 75 -7.50 10.77 -14.60
C ASN A 75 -6.48 9.64 -14.77
N PRO A 76 -5.27 9.91 -15.32
CA PRO A 76 -4.26 8.88 -15.52
C PRO A 76 -3.78 8.18 -14.25
N GLY A 77 -3.91 8.83 -13.09
CA GLY A 77 -3.61 8.25 -11.79
C GLY A 77 -4.61 7.15 -11.42
N HIS A 78 -5.91 7.44 -11.59
CA HIS A 78 -6.98 6.48 -11.36
C HIS A 78 -6.91 5.29 -12.32
N GLU A 79 -6.61 5.55 -13.61
CA GLU A 79 -6.44 4.50 -14.61
C GLU A 79 -5.27 3.56 -14.26
N ARG A 80 -4.12 4.11 -13.83
CA ARG A 80 -2.97 3.31 -13.36
C ARG A 80 -3.33 2.46 -12.15
N SER A 81 -3.96 3.04 -11.14
CA SER A 81 -4.40 2.31 -9.95
C SER A 81 -5.36 1.16 -10.29
N ALA A 82 -6.32 1.40 -11.19
CA ALA A 82 -7.24 0.36 -11.65
C ALA A 82 -6.53 -0.75 -12.42
N GLN A 83 -5.57 -0.38 -13.28
CA GLN A 83 -4.76 -1.34 -14.03
C GLN A 83 -3.89 -2.19 -13.10
N ASP A 84 -3.29 -1.59 -12.08
CA ASP A 84 -2.50 -2.31 -11.06
C ASP A 84 -3.38 -3.27 -10.26
N ALA A 85 -4.60 -2.90 -9.92
CA ALA A 85 -5.55 -3.78 -9.24
C ALA A 85 -5.89 -5.02 -10.10
N LEU A 86 -6.12 -4.83 -11.40
CA LEU A 86 -6.33 -5.93 -12.34
C LEU A 86 -5.11 -6.85 -12.41
N LEU A 87 -3.90 -6.30 -12.56
CA LEU A 87 -2.65 -7.05 -12.66
C LEU A 87 -2.36 -7.85 -11.38
N GLN A 88 -2.48 -7.22 -10.22
CA GLN A 88 -2.24 -7.88 -8.93
C GLN A 88 -3.24 -9.01 -8.68
N THR A 89 -4.51 -8.82 -9.03
CA THR A 89 -5.50 -9.90 -8.94
C THR A 89 -5.17 -11.03 -9.90
N ALA A 90 -4.79 -10.71 -11.14
CA ALA A 90 -4.41 -11.69 -12.15
C ALA A 90 -3.15 -12.51 -11.74
N GLU A 91 -2.19 -11.89 -11.08
CA GLU A 91 -0.96 -12.54 -10.57
C GLU A 91 -1.26 -13.66 -9.54
N THR A 92 -2.37 -13.58 -8.83
CA THR A 92 -2.79 -14.65 -7.90
C THR A 92 -3.12 -15.97 -8.61
N LEU A 93 -3.42 -15.93 -9.91
CA LEU A 93 -3.71 -17.11 -10.72
C LEU A 93 -2.45 -17.66 -11.40
N THR A 94 -1.60 -16.77 -11.93
CA THR A 94 -0.40 -17.13 -12.68
C THR A 94 0.56 -15.96 -12.78
N PRO A 95 1.88 -16.19 -12.81
CA PRO A 95 2.86 -15.14 -13.10
C PRO A 95 2.98 -14.78 -14.59
N PHE A 96 2.33 -15.54 -15.48
CA PHE A 96 2.42 -15.37 -16.92
C PHE A 96 1.30 -14.42 -17.42
N LEU A 97 1.57 -13.10 -17.36
CA LEU A 97 0.62 -12.03 -17.62
C LEU A 97 1.05 -11.14 -18.79
N GLU A 98 0.09 -10.70 -19.59
CA GLU A 98 0.24 -9.67 -20.60
C GLU A 98 -0.79 -8.55 -20.37
N ALA A 99 -0.36 -7.28 -20.28
CA ALA A 99 -1.27 -6.15 -20.37
C ALA A 99 -1.57 -5.90 -21.86
N THR A 100 -2.69 -6.42 -22.32
CA THR A 100 -3.08 -6.36 -23.75
C THR A 100 -3.50 -4.94 -24.15
N SER A 101 -4.26 -4.28 -23.27
CA SER A 101 -4.64 -2.86 -23.37
C SER A 101 -5.10 -2.34 -22.02
N GLY A 102 -5.45 -1.06 -21.93
CA GLY A 102 -6.07 -0.53 -20.71
C GLY A 102 -7.34 -1.31 -20.34
N GLY A 103 -7.40 -1.83 -19.12
CA GLY A 103 -8.52 -2.66 -18.63
C GLY A 103 -8.59 -4.09 -19.18
N VAL A 104 -7.58 -4.53 -19.95
CA VAL A 104 -7.54 -5.90 -20.52
C VAL A 104 -6.25 -6.59 -20.16
N ILE A 105 -6.34 -7.69 -19.42
CA ILE A 105 -5.22 -8.54 -19.03
C ILE A 105 -5.41 -9.95 -19.62
N THR A 106 -4.39 -10.44 -20.29
CA THR A 106 -4.35 -11.82 -20.81
C THR A 106 -3.42 -12.68 -19.96
N LEU A 107 -3.86 -13.86 -19.59
CA LEU A 107 -3.20 -14.79 -18.68
C LEU A 107 -2.93 -16.12 -19.41
N GLU A 108 -1.74 -16.71 -19.23
CA GLU A 108 -1.51 -18.12 -19.52
C GLU A 108 -1.69 -18.92 -18.22
N LEU A 109 -2.67 -19.81 -18.18
CA LEU A 109 -3.02 -20.55 -16.97
C LEU A 109 -2.20 -21.83 -16.85
N PRO A 110 -1.92 -22.33 -15.61
CA PRO A 110 -1.22 -23.57 -15.38
C PRO A 110 -1.97 -24.75 -16.03
N PRO A 111 -1.29 -25.62 -16.79
CA PRO A 111 -1.94 -26.73 -17.49
C PRO A 111 -2.45 -27.83 -16.55
N GLU A 112 -1.96 -27.88 -15.33
CA GLU A 112 -2.33 -28.87 -14.31
C GLU A 112 -3.66 -28.53 -13.62
N HIS A 113 -4.16 -27.29 -13.74
CA HIS A 113 -5.35 -26.84 -13.07
C HIS A 113 -6.48 -26.49 -14.05
N ILE A 114 -7.65 -27.08 -13.83
CA ILE A 114 -8.86 -26.80 -14.61
C ILE A 114 -9.70 -25.79 -13.83
N PHE A 115 -9.69 -24.54 -14.28
CA PHE A 115 -10.47 -23.47 -13.66
C PHE A 115 -11.96 -23.62 -14.00
N THR A 116 -12.77 -23.51 -12.97
CA THR A 116 -14.24 -23.54 -13.07
C THR A 116 -14.83 -22.12 -13.00
N ASN A 117 -16.07 -21.95 -13.46
CA ASN A 117 -16.77 -20.68 -13.38
C ASN A 117 -16.87 -20.15 -11.92
N PRO A 118 -17.29 -20.93 -10.91
CA PRO A 118 -17.29 -20.45 -9.51
C PRO A 118 -15.93 -20.01 -9.01
N GLU A 119 -14.88 -20.74 -9.38
CA GLU A 119 -13.51 -20.43 -8.96
C GLU A 119 -13.01 -19.12 -9.57
N LEU A 120 -13.20 -18.90 -10.87
CA LEU A 120 -12.84 -17.61 -11.52
C LEU A 120 -13.66 -16.46 -10.96
N THR A 121 -14.94 -16.69 -10.66
CA THR A 121 -15.78 -15.69 -10.01
C THR A 121 -15.21 -15.34 -8.64
N GLN A 122 -14.86 -16.32 -7.82
CA GLN A 122 -14.34 -16.09 -6.47
C GLN A 122 -12.95 -15.45 -6.46
N LYS A 123 -12.07 -15.86 -7.37
CA LYS A 123 -10.68 -15.38 -7.41
C LYS A 123 -10.49 -14.06 -8.14
N CYS A 124 -11.34 -13.73 -9.11
CA CYS A 124 -11.18 -12.53 -9.93
C CYS A 124 -12.34 -11.55 -9.79
N VAL A 125 -13.59 -12.01 -10.01
CA VAL A 125 -14.74 -11.10 -10.10
C VAL A 125 -15.04 -10.47 -8.74
N ILE A 126 -15.18 -11.27 -7.69
CA ILE A 126 -15.54 -10.77 -6.35
C ILE A 126 -14.49 -9.81 -5.79
N PRO A 127 -13.17 -10.11 -5.80
CA PRO A 127 -12.17 -9.16 -5.31
C PRO A 127 -12.16 -7.84 -6.08
N LEU A 128 -12.25 -7.87 -7.40
CA LEU A 128 -12.24 -6.65 -8.22
C LEU A 128 -13.53 -5.84 -8.07
N SER A 129 -14.70 -6.50 -7.96
CA SER A 129 -15.96 -5.83 -7.67
C SER A 129 -15.93 -5.14 -6.30
N SER A 130 -15.34 -5.76 -5.28
CA SER A 130 -15.14 -5.12 -3.97
C SER A 130 -14.24 -3.87 -4.01
N MET A 131 -13.39 -3.76 -5.03
CA MET A 131 -12.56 -2.58 -5.32
C MET A 131 -13.24 -1.58 -6.27
N GLY A 132 -14.52 -1.79 -6.63
CA GLY A 132 -15.28 -0.95 -7.56
C GLY A 132 -14.93 -1.16 -9.03
N LEU A 133 -14.45 -2.36 -9.40
CA LEU A 133 -14.18 -2.75 -10.78
C LEU A 133 -15.04 -3.94 -11.18
N GLU A 134 -16.05 -3.68 -11.97
CA GLU A 134 -16.85 -4.74 -12.60
C GLU A 134 -16.08 -5.33 -13.78
N ILE A 135 -15.84 -6.64 -13.75
CA ILE A 135 -15.08 -7.32 -14.78
C ILE A 135 -15.82 -8.47 -15.42
N GLN A 136 -15.38 -8.79 -16.61
CA GLN A 136 -15.75 -9.99 -17.34
C GLN A 136 -14.53 -10.89 -17.49
N VAL A 137 -14.73 -12.22 -17.50
CA VAL A 137 -13.67 -13.22 -17.63
C VAL A 137 -13.99 -14.17 -18.76
N GLY A 138 -13.10 -14.28 -19.75
CA GLY A 138 -13.17 -15.25 -20.83
C GLY A 138 -12.06 -16.29 -20.72
N LEU A 139 -12.38 -17.57 -20.80
CA LEU A 139 -11.42 -18.67 -20.75
C LEU A 139 -11.51 -19.51 -22.00
N ALA A 140 -10.37 -19.76 -22.66
CA ALA A 140 -10.30 -20.55 -23.90
C ALA A 140 -8.91 -21.16 -24.15
N ALA A 141 -8.78 -21.95 -25.24
CA ALA A 141 -7.54 -22.63 -25.63
C ALA A 141 -6.48 -21.70 -26.26
N THR A 142 -6.84 -20.51 -26.72
CA THR A 142 -5.92 -19.53 -27.31
C THR A 142 -6.19 -18.13 -26.75
N PRO A 143 -5.19 -17.21 -26.73
CA PRO A 143 -5.38 -15.83 -26.28
C PRO A 143 -6.50 -15.09 -27.04
N ASP A 144 -6.54 -15.27 -28.36
CA ASP A 144 -7.51 -14.59 -29.23
C ASP A 144 -8.93 -15.10 -28.98
N LEU A 145 -9.08 -16.40 -28.78
CA LEU A 145 -10.38 -17.00 -28.44
C LEU A 145 -10.85 -16.57 -27.04
N ALA A 146 -9.95 -16.47 -26.05
CA ALA A 146 -10.27 -15.97 -24.74
C ALA A 146 -10.68 -14.48 -24.79
N LEU A 147 -10.02 -13.66 -25.59
CA LEU A 147 -10.39 -12.26 -25.86
C LEU A 147 -11.75 -12.16 -26.56
N MET A 148 -12.10 -13.09 -27.39
CA MET A 148 -13.44 -13.16 -27.98
C MET A 148 -14.47 -13.59 -26.94
N ALA A 149 -14.16 -14.62 -26.15
CA ALA A 149 -15.06 -15.16 -25.15
C ALA A 149 -15.44 -14.13 -24.08
N VAL A 150 -14.49 -13.28 -23.65
CA VAL A 150 -14.72 -12.27 -22.60
C VAL A 150 -15.81 -11.25 -23.00
N ARG A 151 -15.94 -10.92 -24.27
CA ARG A 151 -16.98 -9.98 -24.79
C ARG A 151 -18.39 -10.52 -24.65
N PHE A 152 -18.55 -11.83 -24.48
CA PHE A 152 -19.82 -12.53 -24.29
C PHE A 152 -19.94 -13.15 -22.89
N ALA A 153 -19.09 -12.73 -21.96
CA ALA A 153 -19.10 -13.20 -20.57
C ALA A 153 -20.15 -12.44 -19.72
N HIS A 154 -20.79 -13.18 -18.77
CA HIS A 154 -21.74 -12.62 -17.82
C HIS A 154 -21.67 -13.38 -16.47
N PRO A 155 -20.77 -13.07 -15.54
CA PRO A 155 -19.48 -12.39 -15.71
C PRO A 155 -18.38 -13.29 -16.27
N VAL A 156 -18.56 -14.63 -16.30
CA VAL A 156 -17.56 -15.61 -16.75
C VAL A 156 -18.06 -16.40 -17.93
N ARG A 157 -17.20 -16.58 -18.94
CA ARG A 157 -17.45 -17.44 -20.10
C ARG A 157 -16.29 -18.39 -20.33
N ILE A 158 -16.54 -19.67 -20.22
CA ILE A 158 -15.59 -20.74 -20.56
C ILE A 158 -15.98 -21.31 -21.94
N VAL A 159 -14.99 -21.47 -22.81
CA VAL A 159 -15.17 -22.01 -24.17
C VAL A 159 -14.53 -23.40 -24.23
N ASP A 160 -15.38 -24.43 -24.18
CA ASP A 160 -14.96 -25.81 -24.30
C ASP A 160 -14.77 -26.23 -25.76
N SER A 161 -15.58 -25.70 -26.67
CA SER A 161 -15.52 -25.99 -28.11
C SER A 161 -15.52 -24.70 -28.91
N THR A 162 -14.44 -24.47 -29.66
CA THR A 162 -14.26 -23.33 -30.54
C THR A 162 -15.39 -23.21 -31.58
N THR A 163 -15.72 -24.32 -32.23
CA THR A 163 -16.73 -24.36 -33.31
C THR A 163 -18.14 -24.07 -32.79
N SER A 164 -18.52 -24.62 -31.64
CA SER A 164 -19.84 -24.39 -31.06
C SER A 164 -19.99 -22.95 -30.51
N PHE A 165 -18.91 -22.35 -30.06
CA PHE A 165 -18.91 -20.97 -29.56
C PHE A 165 -18.88 -19.94 -30.71
N LEU A 166 -17.91 -20.04 -31.62
CA LEU A 166 -17.72 -19.05 -32.69
C LEU A 166 -18.74 -19.22 -33.84
N GLY A 167 -19.13 -20.45 -34.17
CA GLY A 167 -19.97 -20.73 -35.33
C GLY A 167 -21.22 -19.88 -35.48
N PRO A 168 -22.07 -19.73 -34.45
CA PRO A 168 -23.29 -18.93 -34.52
C PRO A 168 -23.05 -17.41 -34.47
N LEU A 169 -21.85 -16.94 -34.10
CA LEU A 169 -21.59 -15.50 -33.96
C LEU A 169 -21.57 -14.81 -35.32
N PRO A 170 -22.03 -13.53 -35.38
CA PRO A 170 -21.96 -12.74 -36.62
C PRO A 170 -20.50 -12.45 -36.99
N ILE A 171 -20.23 -12.37 -38.29
CA ILE A 171 -18.85 -12.16 -38.77
C ILE A 171 -18.27 -10.82 -38.32
N SER A 172 -19.12 -9.84 -38.02
CA SER A 172 -18.71 -8.54 -37.44
C SER A 172 -18.08 -8.67 -36.06
N ALA A 173 -18.34 -9.76 -35.34
CA ALA A 173 -17.70 -10.04 -34.05
C ALA A 173 -16.18 -10.23 -34.15
N LEU A 174 -15.67 -10.62 -35.32
CA LEU A 174 -14.24 -10.69 -35.63
C LEU A 174 -13.63 -9.32 -35.94
N GLN A 175 -14.42 -8.26 -36.02
CA GLN A 175 -14.00 -6.89 -36.37
C GLN A 175 -13.14 -6.83 -37.64
N PRO A 176 -13.65 -7.37 -38.76
CA PRO A 176 -12.95 -7.22 -40.06
C PRO A 176 -12.96 -5.77 -40.52
N PRO A 177 -12.02 -5.35 -41.39
CA PRO A 177 -12.13 -4.08 -42.11
C PRO A 177 -13.49 -3.95 -42.84
N ASP A 178 -14.03 -2.72 -42.89
CA ASP A 178 -15.38 -2.48 -43.45
C ASP A 178 -15.51 -2.95 -44.92
N GLU A 179 -14.45 -2.82 -45.69
CA GLU A 179 -14.40 -3.30 -47.09
C GLU A 179 -14.57 -4.83 -47.15
N LEU A 180 -13.80 -5.54 -46.33
CA LEU A 180 -13.84 -7.00 -46.25
C LEU A 180 -15.20 -7.48 -45.72
N LEU A 181 -15.74 -6.81 -44.70
CA LEU A 181 -17.08 -7.10 -44.17
C LEU A 181 -18.15 -6.98 -45.27
N SER A 182 -18.12 -5.91 -46.04
CA SER A 182 -19.07 -5.64 -47.13
C SER A 182 -19.00 -6.73 -48.21
N VAL A 183 -17.79 -7.15 -48.59
CA VAL A 183 -17.59 -8.22 -49.57
C VAL A 183 -18.13 -9.56 -49.04
N LEU A 184 -17.80 -9.95 -47.81
CA LEU A 184 -18.29 -11.20 -47.21
C LEU A 184 -19.81 -11.20 -47.10
N GLN A 185 -20.42 -10.07 -46.72
CA GLN A 185 -21.87 -9.94 -46.63
C GLN A 185 -22.53 -10.04 -48.01
N SER A 186 -21.90 -9.49 -49.07
CA SER A 186 -22.39 -9.63 -50.45
C SER A 186 -22.38 -11.06 -50.97
N TRP A 187 -21.45 -11.89 -50.43
CA TRP A 187 -21.40 -13.33 -50.72
C TRP A 187 -22.38 -14.16 -49.86
N GLY A 188 -23.16 -13.50 -49.01
CA GLY A 188 -24.10 -14.15 -48.09
C GLY A 188 -23.47 -14.75 -46.84
N ILE A 189 -22.19 -14.47 -46.56
CA ILE A 189 -21.48 -14.93 -45.38
C ILE A 189 -21.80 -13.96 -44.25
N ARG A 190 -22.63 -14.40 -43.30
CA ARG A 190 -23.09 -13.58 -42.18
C ARG A 190 -22.57 -14.06 -40.84
N THR A 191 -22.20 -15.34 -40.72
CA THR A 191 -21.71 -15.96 -39.49
C THR A 191 -20.28 -16.46 -39.63
N ILE A 192 -19.58 -16.57 -38.49
CA ILE A 192 -18.22 -17.09 -38.45
C ILE A 192 -18.19 -18.54 -38.95
N GLY A 193 -19.19 -19.34 -38.61
CA GLY A 193 -19.28 -20.76 -39.11
C GLY A 193 -19.35 -20.87 -40.63
N GLN A 194 -20.01 -19.92 -41.29
CA GLN A 194 -20.04 -19.91 -42.75
C GLN A 194 -18.67 -19.53 -43.34
N LEU A 195 -17.90 -18.64 -42.70
CA LEU A 195 -16.53 -18.30 -43.12
C LEU A 195 -15.59 -19.52 -42.93
N VAL A 196 -15.67 -20.18 -41.79
CA VAL A 196 -14.86 -21.40 -41.47
C VAL A 196 -15.10 -22.55 -42.43
N ALA A 197 -16.32 -22.65 -42.98
CA ALA A 197 -16.66 -23.68 -43.98
C ALA A 197 -15.99 -23.47 -45.35
N LEU A 198 -15.42 -22.27 -45.62
CA LEU A 198 -14.72 -21.98 -46.85
C LEU A 198 -13.28 -22.48 -46.83
N PRO A 199 -12.77 -23.07 -47.95
CA PRO A 199 -11.37 -23.43 -48.04
C PRO A 199 -10.45 -22.23 -47.97
N MET A 200 -9.44 -22.25 -47.11
CA MET A 200 -8.48 -21.14 -46.88
C MET A 200 -7.85 -20.66 -48.18
N ALA A 201 -7.47 -21.57 -49.09
CA ALA A 201 -6.85 -21.19 -50.36
C ALA A 201 -7.74 -20.27 -51.18
N GLN A 202 -9.05 -20.55 -51.25
CA GLN A 202 -10.01 -19.75 -51.99
C GLN A 202 -10.27 -18.40 -51.32
N VAL A 203 -10.26 -18.34 -50.00
CA VAL A 203 -10.39 -17.10 -49.24
C VAL A 203 -9.17 -16.21 -49.47
N CYS A 204 -7.96 -16.78 -49.42
CA CYS A 204 -6.70 -16.08 -49.66
C CYS A 204 -6.60 -15.54 -51.08
N GLU A 205 -6.93 -16.34 -52.07
CA GLU A 205 -6.84 -15.98 -53.49
C GLU A 205 -7.77 -14.81 -53.88
N ARG A 206 -8.96 -14.75 -53.25
CA ARG A 206 -9.98 -13.76 -53.63
C ARG A 206 -9.97 -12.50 -52.78
N LEU A 207 -9.56 -12.60 -51.53
CA LEU A 207 -9.70 -11.53 -50.52
C LEU A 207 -8.35 -11.04 -49.98
N GLY A 208 -7.25 -11.67 -50.40
CA GLY A 208 -5.90 -11.27 -50.01
C GLY A 208 -5.48 -11.66 -48.60
N PRO A 209 -4.31 -11.18 -48.11
CA PRO A 209 -3.70 -11.61 -46.87
C PRO A 209 -4.51 -11.23 -45.62
N GLU A 210 -5.25 -10.13 -45.63
CA GLU A 210 -6.09 -9.71 -44.49
C GLU A 210 -7.21 -10.72 -44.20
N ALA A 211 -7.73 -11.37 -45.23
CA ALA A 211 -8.74 -12.41 -45.08
C ALA A 211 -8.18 -13.70 -44.50
N VAL A 212 -6.87 -13.95 -44.63
CA VAL A 212 -6.19 -15.09 -43.96
C VAL A 212 -6.17 -14.91 -42.48
N GLU A 213 -5.81 -13.70 -41.99
CA GLU A 213 -5.84 -13.37 -40.58
C GLU A 213 -7.26 -13.49 -39.99
N LEU A 214 -8.26 -13.03 -40.74
CA LEU A 214 -9.66 -13.15 -40.35
C LEU A 214 -10.10 -14.63 -40.30
N TRP A 215 -9.69 -15.45 -41.25
CA TRP A 215 -9.98 -16.86 -41.30
C TRP A 215 -9.32 -17.62 -40.14
N GLU A 216 -8.08 -17.28 -39.81
CA GLU A 216 -7.39 -17.86 -38.66
C GLU A 216 -8.08 -17.48 -37.34
N ARG A 217 -8.47 -16.22 -37.16
CA ARG A 217 -9.26 -15.79 -35.99
C ARG A 217 -10.61 -16.50 -35.93
N ALA A 218 -11.24 -16.77 -37.06
CA ALA A 218 -12.47 -17.55 -37.16
C ALA A 218 -12.29 -19.00 -36.68
N HIS A 219 -11.08 -19.55 -36.75
CA HIS A 219 -10.71 -20.88 -36.24
C HIS A 219 -10.23 -20.82 -34.76
N GLY A 220 -10.35 -19.69 -34.10
CA GLY A 220 -9.95 -19.52 -32.70
C GLY A 220 -8.58 -18.87 -32.50
N GLY A 221 -7.98 -18.32 -33.55
CA GLY A 221 -6.72 -17.60 -33.53
C GLY A 221 -5.49 -18.51 -33.41
N ARG A 222 -4.31 -17.89 -33.30
CA ARG A 222 -3.03 -18.60 -33.18
C ARG A 222 -2.62 -18.72 -31.71
N GLN A 223 -1.94 -19.81 -31.39
CA GLN A 223 -1.15 -19.87 -30.17
C GLN A 223 0.06 -18.95 -30.36
N ARG A 224 0.15 -17.91 -29.55
CA ARG A 224 1.29 -16.98 -29.51
C ARG A 224 1.83 -16.89 -28.09
N PRO A 225 3.14 -16.65 -27.93
CA PRO A 225 3.68 -16.31 -26.62
C PRO A 225 3.11 -14.98 -26.15
N LEU A 226 2.82 -14.87 -24.85
CA LEU A 226 2.41 -13.60 -24.25
C LEU A 226 3.64 -12.68 -24.11
N ARG A 227 3.42 -11.37 -24.23
CA ARG A 227 4.40 -10.35 -23.88
C ARG A 227 4.38 -10.16 -22.37
N LEU A 228 5.17 -10.97 -21.68
CA LEU A 228 5.14 -11.02 -20.21
C LEU A 228 5.52 -9.69 -19.59
N ILE A 229 4.75 -9.28 -18.60
CA ILE A 229 5.02 -8.13 -17.76
C ILE A 229 5.25 -8.60 -16.33
N LYS A 230 6.03 -7.82 -15.58
CA LYS A 230 6.23 -8.03 -14.15
C LYS A 230 5.35 -7.03 -13.39
N PRO A 231 4.41 -7.47 -12.56
CA PRO A 231 3.63 -6.58 -11.72
C PRO A 231 4.52 -5.76 -10.78
N GLN A 232 4.04 -4.58 -10.40
CA GLN A 232 4.77 -3.71 -9.49
C GLN A 232 4.64 -4.21 -8.04
N GLU A 233 5.76 -4.16 -7.31
CA GLU A 233 5.79 -4.54 -5.88
C GLU A 233 5.16 -3.50 -4.95
N PHE A 234 4.85 -2.30 -5.47
CA PHE A 234 4.30 -1.21 -4.67
C PHE A 234 2.81 -1.04 -4.91
N PHE A 235 2.09 -0.91 -3.80
CA PHE A 235 0.67 -0.58 -3.78
C PHE A 235 0.56 0.92 -3.54
N SER A 236 0.26 1.69 -4.58
CA SER A 236 0.21 3.15 -4.50
C SER A 236 -1.06 3.71 -5.15
N GLU A 237 -1.53 4.81 -4.55
CA GLU A 237 -2.62 5.64 -5.03
C GLU A 237 -2.12 7.07 -5.13
N GLN A 238 -2.50 7.79 -6.18
CA GLN A 238 -2.12 9.17 -6.37
C GLN A 238 -3.22 9.95 -7.09
N THR A 239 -3.32 11.23 -6.77
CA THR A 239 -4.19 12.16 -7.48
C THR A 239 -3.56 13.55 -7.56
N GLU A 240 -3.86 14.27 -8.62
CA GLU A 240 -3.66 15.70 -8.72
C GLU A 240 -4.99 16.38 -8.37
N LEU A 241 -4.90 17.45 -7.60
CA LEU A 241 -6.07 18.19 -7.14
C LEU A 241 -6.43 19.26 -8.18
N GLU A 242 -7.68 19.32 -8.59
CA GLU A 242 -8.17 20.34 -9.55
C GLU A 242 -7.98 21.77 -9.02
N HIS A 243 -8.08 21.91 -7.70
CA HIS A 243 -7.85 23.19 -7.00
C HIS A 243 -6.83 23.00 -5.89
N PRO A 244 -5.88 23.93 -5.71
CA PRO A 244 -4.94 23.89 -4.59
C PRO A 244 -5.67 23.90 -3.24
N VAL A 245 -5.26 23.02 -2.33
CA VAL A 245 -5.88 22.83 -1.02
C VAL A 245 -4.96 23.34 0.08
N GLU A 246 -5.51 24.18 0.96
CA GLU A 246 -4.80 24.73 2.13
C GLU A 246 -5.24 24.08 3.44
N THR A 247 -6.39 23.39 3.46
CA THR A 247 -6.96 22.77 4.65
C THR A 247 -6.73 21.26 4.66
N GLN A 248 -6.80 20.64 5.84
CA GLN A 248 -6.52 19.22 6.00
C GLN A 248 -7.71 18.33 5.63
N GLU A 249 -8.94 18.81 5.76
CA GLU A 249 -10.15 17.99 5.60
C GLU A 249 -10.27 17.29 4.24
N PRO A 250 -10.04 17.95 3.08
CA PRO A 250 -10.08 17.29 1.78
C PRO A 250 -8.99 16.23 1.64
N LEU A 251 -7.80 16.48 2.21
CA LEU A 251 -6.68 15.53 2.18
C LEU A 251 -7.00 14.26 2.98
N LEU A 252 -7.60 14.41 4.16
CA LEU A 252 -8.00 13.30 5.00
C LEU A 252 -9.05 12.41 4.32
N PHE A 253 -10.01 13.02 3.63
CA PHE A 253 -11.00 12.29 2.86
C PHE A 253 -10.36 11.45 1.74
N LEU A 254 -9.43 12.05 0.97
CA LEU A 254 -8.69 11.34 -0.08
C LEU A 254 -7.80 10.24 0.48
N LEU A 255 -7.11 10.49 1.59
CA LEU A 255 -6.26 9.49 2.25
C LEU A 255 -7.07 8.29 2.75
N LYS A 256 -8.29 8.52 3.26
CA LYS A 256 -9.19 7.41 3.63
C LYS A 256 -9.53 6.55 2.42
N LYS A 257 -9.92 7.18 1.30
CA LYS A 257 -10.19 6.47 0.03
C LYS A 257 -8.96 5.71 -0.49
N PHE A 258 -7.77 6.31 -0.42
CA PHE A 258 -6.53 5.65 -0.83
C PHE A 258 -6.23 4.43 0.03
N LEU A 259 -6.41 4.54 1.35
CA LEU A 259 -6.23 3.41 2.25
C LEU A 259 -7.23 2.29 1.96
N ASP A 260 -8.49 2.60 1.70
CA ASP A 260 -9.50 1.62 1.33
C ASP A 260 -9.09 0.85 0.06
N GLN A 261 -8.61 1.55 -0.98
CA GLN A 261 -8.14 0.93 -2.22
C GLN A 261 -6.86 0.09 -2.00
N ILE A 262 -5.86 0.65 -1.32
CA ILE A 262 -4.59 -0.04 -1.06
C ILE A 262 -4.82 -1.30 -0.23
N THR A 263 -5.62 -1.23 0.84
CA THR A 263 -5.87 -2.36 1.72
C THR A 263 -6.70 -3.45 1.05
N ALA A 264 -7.67 -3.08 0.20
CA ALA A 264 -8.42 -4.03 -0.62
C ALA A 264 -7.51 -4.77 -1.61
N ARG A 265 -6.58 -4.06 -2.28
CA ARG A 265 -5.57 -4.66 -3.17
C ARG A 265 -4.62 -5.58 -2.43
N LEU A 266 -4.13 -5.18 -1.24
CA LEU A 266 -3.30 -6.02 -0.38
C LEU A 266 -4.05 -7.28 0.08
N ALA A 267 -5.35 -7.15 0.39
CA ALA A 267 -6.19 -8.27 0.79
C ALA A 267 -6.35 -9.30 -0.34
N ALA A 268 -6.54 -8.84 -1.58
CA ALA A 268 -6.70 -9.70 -2.76
C ALA A 268 -5.49 -10.60 -3.00
N VAL A 269 -4.29 -10.17 -2.61
CA VAL A 269 -3.03 -10.93 -2.75
C VAL A 269 -2.48 -11.48 -1.42
N TYR A 270 -3.30 -11.50 -0.37
CA TYR A 270 -2.95 -12.01 0.97
C TYR A 270 -1.74 -11.32 1.62
N LEU A 271 -1.47 -10.05 1.29
CA LEU A 271 -0.41 -9.23 1.86
C LEU A 271 -0.98 -8.20 2.85
N VAL A 272 -0.09 -7.64 3.68
CA VAL A 272 -0.38 -6.56 4.64
C VAL A 272 0.59 -5.40 4.46
N ALA A 273 0.23 -4.20 4.90
CA ALA A 273 1.11 -3.03 4.86
C ALA A 273 2.14 -3.08 5.99
N GLY A 274 3.43 -3.09 5.66
CA GLY A 274 4.53 -2.97 6.62
C GLY A 274 5.05 -1.55 6.77
N LYS A 275 4.96 -0.72 5.73
CA LYS A 275 5.31 0.71 5.76
C LYS A 275 4.35 1.48 4.87
N LEU A 276 4.06 2.73 5.25
CA LEU A 276 3.37 3.70 4.38
C LEU A 276 4.33 4.83 4.00
N ARG A 277 4.25 5.29 2.77
CA ARG A 277 4.95 6.48 2.28
C ARG A 277 3.92 7.49 1.79
N LEU A 278 3.90 8.66 2.42
CA LEU A 278 3.08 9.80 2.05
C LEU A 278 3.94 10.81 1.30
N ILE A 279 3.46 11.29 0.15
CA ILE A 279 4.07 12.40 -0.60
C ILE A 279 3.01 13.46 -0.83
N LEU A 280 3.33 14.70 -0.44
CA LEU A 280 2.52 15.89 -0.70
C LEU A 280 3.26 16.77 -1.71
N ARG A 281 2.62 17.11 -2.81
CA ARG A 281 3.15 18.05 -3.81
C ARG A 281 2.54 19.41 -3.60
N PHE A 282 3.39 20.43 -3.57
CA PHE A 282 3.00 21.81 -3.37
C PHE A 282 3.01 22.58 -4.67
N GLU A 283 2.21 23.64 -4.72
CA GLU A 283 2.24 24.60 -5.83
C GLU A 283 3.63 25.23 -5.99
N LYS A 284 4.30 25.51 -4.86
CA LYS A 284 5.66 26.04 -4.81
C LYS A 284 6.51 25.25 -3.83
N GLY A 285 7.72 24.92 -4.22
CA GLY A 285 8.69 24.23 -3.36
C GLY A 285 8.93 22.77 -3.72
N THR A 286 9.68 22.08 -2.85
CA THR A 286 9.97 20.64 -3.00
C THR A 286 8.84 19.80 -2.43
N PRO A 287 8.57 18.63 -2.99
CA PRO A 287 7.59 17.70 -2.42
C PRO A 287 7.97 17.32 -0.99
N TYR A 288 6.97 17.26 -0.12
CA TYR A 288 7.14 16.70 1.21
C TYR A 288 6.98 15.18 1.14
N GLN A 289 7.91 14.45 1.78
CA GLN A 289 7.84 13.00 1.86
C GLN A 289 7.99 12.54 3.30
N ARG A 290 7.11 11.63 3.73
CA ARG A 290 7.18 10.97 5.04
C ARG A 290 6.97 9.47 4.89
N VAL A 291 7.78 8.69 5.61
CA VAL A 291 7.63 7.24 5.72
C VAL A 291 7.15 6.91 7.14
N PHE A 292 6.09 6.11 7.22
CA PHE A 292 5.55 5.58 8.47
C PHE A 292 5.89 4.09 8.53
N ILE A 293 6.59 3.70 9.57
CA ILE A 293 6.84 2.29 9.87
C ILE A 293 5.62 1.80 10.64
N ILE A 294 5.03 0.70 10.20
CA ILE A 294 3.90 0.07 10.87
C ILE A 294 4.49 -1.03 11.76
N PRO A 295 4.48 -0.85 13.11
CA PRO A 295 5.13 -1.78 14.01
C PRO A 295 4.62 -3.21 13.88
N GLN A 296 3.32 -3.35 13.68
CA GLN A 296 2.68 -4.62 13.34
C GLN A 296 1.99 -4.50 11.99
N PRO A 297 2.53 -5.15 10.94
CA PRO A 297 1.98 -5.07 9.60
C PRO A 297 0.48 -5.41 9.57
N THR A 298 -0.34 -4.55 8.97
CA THR A 298 -1.79 -4.68 9.04
C THR A 298 -2.50 -4.20 7.77
N ARG A 299 -3.79 -4.55 7.64
CA ARG A 299 -4.75 -4.01 6.66
C ARG A 299 -5.85 -3.19 7.33
N ASP A 300 -5.75 -2.96 8.64
CA ASP A 300 -6.74 -2.17 9.36
C ASP A 300 -6.69 -0.71 8.92
N VAL A 301 -7.69 -0.31 8.13
CA VAL A 301 -7.82 1.04 7.56
C VAL A 301 -7.91 2.10 8.67
N GLU A 302 -8.62 1.82 9.77
CA GLU A 302 -8.81 2.78 10.85
C GLU A 302 -7.49 3.05 11.61
N LEU A 303 -6.68 2.01 11.82
CA LEU A 303 -5.35 2.16 12.40
C LEU A 303 -4.43 2.99 11.50
N LEU A 304 -4.35 2.61 10.22
CA LEU A 304 -3.51 3.30 9.24
C LEU A 304 -3.94 4.75 9.04
N PHE A 305 -5.25 5.00 9.01
CA PHE A 305 -5.81 6.35 8.91
C PHE A 305 -5.46 7.21 10.11
N ARG A 306 -5.59 6.68 11.34
CA ARG A 306 -5.22 7.40 12.56
C ARG A 306 -3.74 7.81 12.58
N MET A 307 -2.84 6.97 12.08
CA MET A 307 -1.42 7.32 11.96
C MET A 307 -1.21 8.55 11.06
N LEU A 308 -1.87 8.54 9.89
CA LEU A 308 -1.79 9.65 8.93
C LEU A 308 -2.46 10.91 9.45
N HIS A 309 -3.64 10.78 10.06
CA HIS A 309 -4.41 11.88 10.66
C HIS A 309 -3.61 12.58 11.76
N THR A 310 -3.09 11.82 12.73
CA THR A 310 -2.28 12.38 13.83
C THR A 310 -1.05 13.12 13.31
N HIS A 311 -0.45 12.64 12.20
CA HIS A 311 0.68 13.34 11.58
C HIS A 311 0.24 14.66 10.93
N LEU A 312 -0.86 14.62 10.16
CA LEU A 312 -1.35 15.80 9.44
C LEU A 312 -1.88 16.89 10.39
N GLU A 313 -2.46 16.54 11.55
CA GLU A 313 -2.87 17.51 12.57
C GLU A 313 -1.71 18.43 13.04
N ASN A 314 -0.49 17.89 13.04
CA ASN A 314 0.72 18.61 13.44
C ASN A 314 1.52 19.15 12.25
N PHE A 315 1.04 18.91 11.02
CA PHE A 315 1.71 19.33 9.81
C PHE A 315 1.24 20.71 9.38
N THR A 316 2.18 21.63 9.23
CA THR A 316 1.94 22.98 8.69
C THR A 316 2.63 23.14 7.36
N SER A 317 1.87 23.51 6.34
CA SER A 317 2.40 23.80 5.01
C SER A 317 2.54 25.30 4.79
N GLN A 318 3.62 25.71 4.11
CA GLN A 318 3.83 27.09 3.68
C GLN A 318 3.26 27.39 2.27
N SER A 319 2.74 26.37 1.59
CA SER A 319 2.19 26.47 0.23
C SER A 319 1.01 25.51 0.07
N ALA A 320 0.08 25.88 -0.81
CA ALA A 320 -1.08 25.03 -1.11
C ALA A 320 -0.66 23.71 -1.74
N ILE A 321 -1.39 22.66 -1.41
CA ILE A 321 -1.14 21.29 -1.89
C ILE A 321 -1.91 21.10 -3.19
N ILE A 322 -1.20 20.61 -4.23
CA ILE A 322 -1.72 20.36 -5.57
C ILE A 322 -1.75 18.88 -5.93
N GLY A 323 -1.14 18.02 -5.11
CA GLY A 323 -1.14 16.59 -5.37
C GLY A 323 -0.81 15.76 -4.14
N LEU A 324 -1.33 14.54 -4.13
CA LEU A 324 -1.23 13.60 -3.04
C LEU A 324 -0.87 12.22 -3.59
N GLU A 325 0.11 11.56 -2.96
CA GLU A 325 0.47 10.17 -3.23
C GLU A 325 0.60 9.41 -1.90
N LEU A 326 -0.01 8.25 -1.82
CA LEU A 326 0.14 7.30 -0.72
C LEU A 326 0.57 5.96 -1.28
N ALA A 327 1.66 5.39 -0.76
CA ALA A 327 2.15 4.08 -1.16
C ALA A 327 2.35 3.18 0.07
N ALA A 328 2.01 1.90 -0.06
CA ALA A 328 2.28 0.88 0.94
C ALA A 328 3.37 -0.08 0.46
N LYS A 329 4.34 -0.38 1.32
CA LYS A 329 5.27 -1.49 1.10
C LYS A 329 4.62 -2.76 1.64
N PRO A 330 4.34 -3.76 0.78
CA PRO A 330 3.70 -4.99 1.20
C PRO A 330 4.68 -5.90 1.95
N VAL A 331 4.16 -6.64 2.91
CA VAL A 331 4.81 -7.76 3.58
C VAL A 331 3.83 -8.92 3.71
N ARG A 332 4.33 -10.14 3.89
CA ARG A 332 3.45 -11.28 4.17
C ARG A 332 2.84 -11.13 5.55
N ALA A 333 1.56 -11.47 5.69
CA ALA A 333 0.94 -11.54 6.99
C ALA A 333 1.65 -12.65 7.81
N HIS A 334 2.22 -12.28 8.95
CA HIS A 334 2.65 -13.27 9.92
C HIS A 334 1.41 -13.67 10.73
N GLU A 335 0.99 -14.90 10.61
CA GLU A 335 0.07 -15.52 11.57
C GLU A 335 0.90 -15.84 12.81
N GLU A 336 0.93 -14.95 13.77
CA GLU A 336 1.50 -15.24 15.09
C GLU A 336 0.58 -16.23 15.78
N GLN A 337 0.99 -17.49 15.81
CA GLN A 337 0.39 -18.50 16.67
C GLN A 337 0.91 -18.26 18.10
N PHE A 338 0.15 -17.48 18.88
CA PHE A 338 0.49 -17.26 20.29
C PHE A 338 0.45 -18.60 21.04
N ASN A 339 1.59 -19.02 21.54
CA ASN A 339 1.66 -20.16 22.44
C ASN A 339 0.95 -19.79 23.77
N LEU A 340 0.02 -20.63 24.21
CA LEU A 340 -0.80 -20.42 25.41
C LEU A 340 0.06 -20.24 26.70
N LEU A 341 1.34 -20.55 26.65
CA LEU A 341 2.28 -20.53 27.77
C LEU A 341 3.33 -19.40 27.73
N GLU A 342 3.36 -18.59 26.67
CA GLU A 342 4.26 -17.44 26.61
C GLU A 342 3.61 -16.22 27.28
N LYS A 343 4.40 -15.53 28.12
CA LYS A 343 4.00 -14.25 28.73
C LYS A 343 4.11 -13.13 27.68
N GLY A 344 3.31 -13.21 26.61
CA GLY A 344 3.18 -12.14 25.64
C GLY A 344 2.50 -10.89 26.22
N LEU A 345 2.62 -9.77 25.54
CA LEU A 345 1.87 -8.56 25.86
C LEU A 345 0.36 -8.89 25.90
N ARG A 346 -0.35 -8.40 26.92
CA ARG A 346 -1.79 -8.69 27.13
C ARG A 346 -2.65 -8.29 25.92
N ASP A 347 -2.22 -7.29 25.15
CA ASP A 347 -2.87 -6.82 23.93
C ASP A 347 -1.81 -6.22 22.99
N PRO A 348 -1.16 -7.05 22.14
CA PRO A 348 -0.14 -6.58 21.20
C PRO A 348 -0.67 -5.51 20.23
N HIS A 349 -1.92 -5.64 19.79
CA HIS A 349 -2.53 -4.68 18.87
C HIS A 349 -2.68 -3.30 19.49
N ARG A 350 -3.19 -3.23 20.70
CA ARG A 350 -3.34 -1.97 21.42
C ARG A 350 -1.99 -1.33 21.77
N PHE A 351 -0.99 -2.15 22.05
CA PHE A 351 0.37 -1.65 22.26
C PHE A 351 0.96 -1.07 20.96
N ALA A 352 0.86 -1.80 19.85
CA ALA A 352 1.33 -1.34 18.54
C ALA A 352 0.62 -0.05 18.09
N GLU A 353 -0.70 0.05 18.31
CA GLU A 353 -1.45 1.27 18.05
C GLU A 353 -0.95 2.45 18.87
N THR A 354 -0.73 2.24 20.17
CA THR A 354 -0.22 3.27 21.08
C THR A 354 1.18 3.72 20.65
N LEU A 355 2.06 2.79 20.32
CA LEU A 355 3.42 3.04 19.86
C LEU A 355 3.40 3.87 18.56
N ALA A 356 2.57 3.46 17.58
CA ALA A 356 2.42 4.18 16.33
C ALA A 356 1.93 5.63 16.51
N ARG A 357 0.98 5.85 17.43
CA ARG A 357 0.50 7.21 17.77
C ARG A 357 1.59 8.05 18.41
N VAL A 358 2.36 7.49 19.34
CA VAL A 358 3.47 8.19 20.00
C VAL A 358 4.58 8.52 18.98
N GLN A 359 4.91 7.59 18.08
CA GLN A 359 5.88 7.85 17.01
C GLN A 359 5.40 8.92 16.03
N ALA A 360 4.11 8.98 15.72
CA ALA A 360 3.53 10.02 14.88
C ALA A 360 3.64 11.41 15.50
N LEU A 361 3.51 11.50 16.83
CA LEU A 361 3.61 12.76 17.59
C LEU A 361 5.06 13.21 17.77
N LEU A 362 5.94 12.33 18.22
CA LEU A 362 7.30 12.68 18.67
C LEU A 362 8.37 12.52 17.59
N GLY A 363 8.11 11.74 16.55
CA GLY A 363 9.08 11.27 15.56
C GLY A 363 9.59 9.87 15.88
N ALA A 364 9.91 9.10 14.84
CA ALA A 364 10.34 7.72 14.98
C ALA A 364 11.69 7.60 15.72
N GLU A 365 12.55 8.61 15.62
CA GLU A 365 13.86 8.69 16.25
C GLU A 365 13.81 8.92 17.76
N ARG A 366 12.64 9.30 18.31
CA ARG A 366 12.45 9.58 19.74
C ARG A 366 11.67 8.49 20.48
N VAL A 367 11.32 7.43 19.78
CA VAL A 367 10.49 6.35 20.33
C VAL A 367 11.07 5.01 19.92
N GLY A 368 11.57 4.26 20.89
CA GLY A 368 12.21 2.97 20.64
C GLY A 368 12.51 2.23 21.93
N SER A 369 13.21 1.12 21.81
CA SER A 369 13.80 0.39 22.92
C SER A 369 15.17 0.95 23.25
N PRO A 370 15.50 1.23 24.53
CA PRO A 370 16.85 1.61 24.92
C PRO A 370 17.80 0.42 24.72
N ASP A 371 18.94 0.70 24.15
CA ASP A 371 20.04 -0.23 23.95
C ASP A 371 21.34 0.40 24.46
N ASP A 372 22.33 -0.41 24.78
CA ASP A 372 23.61 0.08 25.30
C ASP A 372 24.33 0.91 24.25
N GLU A 373 24.79 2.08 24.65
CA GLU A 373 25.69 2.90 23.85
C GLU A 373 27.14 2.54 24.23
N PRO A 374 28.06 2.42 23.26
CA PRO A 374 29.47 2.14 23.55
C PRO A 374 30.17 3.37 24.19
N SER A 375 29.66 3.84 25.30
CA SER A 375 30.17 4.95 26.11
C SER A 375 30.30 4.52 27.56
N HIS A 376 31.31 5.04 28.26
CA HIS A 376 31.44 4.83 29.72
C HIS A 376 30.56 5.76 30.55
N HIS A 377 29.81 6.67 29.90
CA HIS A 377 28.87 7.53 30.62
C HIS A 377 27.77 6.68 31.28
N PRO A 378 27.54 6.80 32.56
CA PRO A 378 26.63 5.90 33.31
C PRO A 378 25.16 5.91 32.89
N ASP A 379 24.75 6.93 32.14
CA ASP A 379 23.40 7.10 31.64
C ASP A 379 23.33 7.10 30.11
N ALA A 380 24.42 6.66 29.45
CA ALA A 380 24.43 6.53 28.00
C ALA A 380 23.51 5.40 27.55
N PHE A 381 22.69 5.66 26.60
CA PHE A 381 21.88 4.70 25.87
C PHE A 381 21.52 5.26 24.49
N GLN A 382 21.32 4.39 23.54
CA GLN A 382 20.78 4.72 22.24
C GLN A 382 19.39 4.11 22.08
N LEU A 383 18.51 4.79 21.32
CA LEU A 383 17.20 4.26 21.00
C LEU A 383 17.26 3.43 19.73
N GLN A 384 16.98 2.14 19.83
CA GLN A 384 16.76 1.26 18.70
C GLN A 384 15.25 1.21 18.36
N PRO A 385 14.87 1.03 17.08
CA PRO A 385 13.47 0.79 16.74
C PRO A 385 12.93 -0.39 17.54
N TYR A 386 11.72 -0.26 18.07
CA TYR A 386 11.07 -1.35 18.76
C TYR A 386 10.80 -2.51 17.81
N GLU A 387 11.36 -3.68 18.08
CA GLU A 387 11.14 -4.92 17.36
C GLU A 387 10.45 -5.93 18.28
N THR A 388 9.32 -6.48 17.82
CA THR A 388 8.52 -7.45 18.59
C THR A 388 9.22 -8.80 18.73
N ASP A 389 10.09 -9.14 17.78
CA ASP A 389 10.73 -10.45 17.63
C ASP A 389 12.22 -10.47 18.01
N SER A 390 12.71 -9.43 18.67
CA SER A 390 14.10 -9.50 19.18
C SER A 390 14.20 -10.66 20.17
N PRO A 391 14.97 -11.71 19.85
CA PRO A 391 15.16 -12.79 20.79
C PRO A 391 15.74 -12.17 22.07
N VAL A 392 15.05 -12.36 23.19
CA VAL A 392 15.62 -12.00 24.50
C VAL A 392 16.96 -12.73 24.57
N PRO A 393 18.10 -12.01 24.58
CA PRO A 393 19.37 -12.69 24.69
C PRO A 393 19.30 -13.57 25.93
N ALA A 394 19.58 -14.85 25.76
CA ALA A 394 19.69 -15.77 26.88
C ALA A 394 20.78 -15.19 27.78
N THR A 395 20.36 -14.44 28.77
CA THR A 395 21.28 -13.86 29.76
C THR A 395 21.90 -15.07 30.44
N GLU A 396 23.14 -15.41 30.08
CA GLU A 396 23.97 -16.20 30.94
C GLU A 396 23.86 -15.52 32.32
N LYS A 397 23.41 -16.23 33.32
CA LYS A 397 23.34 -15.71 34.67
C LYS A 397 24.78 -15.42 35.13
N GLU A 398 25.31 -14.26 34.73
CA GLU A 398 26.49 -13.74 35.39
C GLU A 398 26.14 -13.58 36.85
N LEU A 399 26.90 -14.24 37.70
CA LEU A 399 26.84 -14.05 39.13
C LEU A 399 27.17 -12.58 39.39
N LEU A 400 26.12 -11.78 39.65
CA LEU A 400 26.27 -10.39 40.07
C LEU A 400 27.04 -10.39 41.41
N ILE A 401 28.34 -10.13 41.35
CA ILE A 401 29.21 -9.96 42.49
C ILE A 401 29.17 -8.49 42.90
N GLY A 402 28.44 -8.16 43.92
CA GLY A 402 28.37 -6.78 44.43
C GLY A 402 27.14 -6.52 45.29
N VAL A 403 27.15 -5.40 45.97
CA VAL A 403 26.00 -4.93 46.75
C VAL A 403 25.02 -4.25 45.78
N PRO A 404 23.77 -4.70 45.70
CA PRO A 404 22.78 -4.05 44.85
C PRO A 404 22.56 -2.61 45.33
N TRP A 405 22.39 -1.68 44.40
CA TRP A 405 22.10 -0.29 44.70
C TRP A 405 21.00 0.28 43.83
N LEU A 406 20.19 1.15 44.49
CA LEU A 406 19.11 1.85 43.82
C LEU A 406 19.56 3.24 43.44
N ARG A 407 19.66 3.54 42.14
CA ARG A 407 19.97 4.89 41.62
C ARG A 407 18.77 5.79 41.71
N PHE A 408 18.99 7.05 42.03
CA PHE A 408 17.98 8.10 41.97
C PHE A 408 17.96 8.76 40.60
N ARG A 409 16.79 8.88 40.03
CA ARG A 409 16.58 9.50 38.73
C ARG A 409 15.46 10.54 38.81
N PRO A 410 15.74 11.86 38.69
CA PRO A 410 17.10 12.46 38.64
C PRO A 410 17.87 12.32 39.96
N PRO A 411 19.21 12.50 39.94
CA PRO A 411 20.02 12.54 41.14
C PRO A 411 19.54 13.64 42.10
N ILE A 412 19.60 13.41 43.42
CA ILE A 412 19.09 14.32 44.41
C ILE A 412 20.17 15.35 44.73
N GLN A 413 19.90 16.63 44.60
CA GLN A 413 20.84 17.69 44.95
C GLN A 413 21.20 17.62 46.40
N ALA A 414 22.50 17.72 46.72
CA ALA A 414 23.04 17.61 48.04
C ALA A 414 24.00 18.77 48.40
N LYS A 415 24.13 19.07 49.67
CA LYS A 415 25.22 19.88 50.19
C LYS A 415 26.14 19.02 51.01
N VAL A 416 27.44 19.06 50.72
CA VAL A 416 28.46 18.31 51.40
C VAL A 416 29.44 19.24 52.06
N ILE A 417 29.69 19.03 53.35
CA ILE A 417 30.75 19.71 54.06
C ILE A 417 31.98 18.79 54.00
N LEU A 418 33.08 19.32 53.55
CA LEU A 418 34.35 18.62 53.43
C LEU A 418 35.21 18.87 54.71
N ASN A 419 35.93 17.84 55.15
CA ASN A 419 37.08 17.94 56.01
C ASN A 419 38.33 17.67 55.17
N ASP A 420 39.11 18.73 54.91
CA ASP A 420 40.07 18.80 53.82
C ASP A 420 39.42 18.49 52.46
N ILE A 421 39.70 17.35 51.89
CA ILE A 421 39.17 16.89 50.56
C ILE A 421 38.09 15.81 50.69
N ARG A 422 37.79 15.36 51.93
CA ARG A 422 36.86 14.22 52.15
C ARG A 422 35.50 14.68 52.63
N PRO A 423 34.41 14.12 52.11
CA PRO A 423 33.06 14.36 52.61
C PRO A 423 32.95 14.01 54.10
N ALA A 424 32.50 14.95 54.94
CA ALA A 424 32.37 14.81 56.39
C ALA A 424 30.92 14.91 56.87
N PHE A 425 30.10 15.72 56.21
CA PHE A 425 28.69 15.87 56.55
C PHE A 425 27.85 16.02 55.28
N LEU A 426 26.68 15.39 55.23
CA LEU A 426 25.76 15.39 54.11
C LEU A 426 24.44 16.02 54.48
N TYR A 427 23.95 16.94 53.59
CA TYR A 427 22.61 17.52 53.61
C TYR A 427 21.90 17.21 52.29
N SER A 428 20.79 16.51 52.35
CA SER A 428 19.92 16.29 51.22
C SER A 428 18.47 16.09 51.69
N SER A 429 17.52 16.10 50.77
CA SER A 429 16.12 15.81 51.07
C SER A 429 15.88 14.36 51.50
N ARG A 430 16.83 13.47 51.26
CA ARG A 430 16.72 12.02 51.55
C ARG A 430 17.45 11.61 52.81
N CYS A 431 18.60 12.23 53.09
CA CYS A 431 19.45 11.90 54.20
C CYS A 431 20.18 13.16 54.68
N THR A 432 20.25 13.36 56.00
CA THR A 432 21.03 14.46 56.61
C THR A 432 21.77 13.98 57.82
N GLY A 433 23.09 14.08 57.84
CA GLY A 433 23.86 13.64 58.99
C GLY A 433 25.37 13.58 58.76
N PRO A 434 26.12 13.25 59.82
CA PRO A 434 27.56 13.06 59.72
C PRO A 434 27.90 11.79 58.95
N ILE A 435 28.95 11.87 58.16
CA ILE A 435 29.47 10.74 57.38
C ILE A 435 30.46 9.99 58.28
N LYS A 436 30.20 8.71 58.50
CA LYS A 436 31.01 7.83 59.38
C LYS A 436 32.19 7.21 58.62
N ASN A 437 31.93 6.73 57.40
CA ASN A 437 32.96 6.12 56.57
C ASN A 437 32.86 6.69 55.15
N VAL A 438 34.01 6.85 54.51
CA VAL A 438 34.14 7.39 53.15
C VAL A 438 35.08 6.50 52.37
N ARG A 439 34.69 6.14 51.14
CA ARG A 439 35.53 5.50 50.13
C ARG A 439 35.50 6.32 48.84
N GLY A 440 36.62 6.42 48.15
CA GLY A 440 36.80 7.25 46.99
C GLY A 440 37.88 8.32 47.18
N PRO A 441 38.03 9.34 46.32
CA PRO A 441 37.21 9.50 45.11
C PRO A 441 37.55 8.48 44.02
N TRP A 442 36.55 8.06 43.31
CA TRP A 442 36.76 7.46 41.99
C TRP A 442 36.52 8.54 40.95
N LEU A 443 37.55 8.83 40.16
CA LEU A 443 37.47 9.81 39.08
C LEU A 443 37.07 9.08 37.82
N LEU A 444 35.97 9.52 37.23
CA LEU A 444 35.46 9.02 35.95
C LEU A 444 35.40 10.18 35.00
N ASP A 445 35.93 9.95 33.79
CA ASP A 445 35.84 10.87 32.67
C ASP A 445 35.62 10.10 31.37
N GLY A 446 35.08 10.76 30.36
CA GLY A 446 34.89 10.15 29.06
C GLY A 446 34.56 11.18 28.00
N ASP A 447 34.50 10.67 26.77
CA ASP A 447 34.14 11.40 25.57
C ASP A 447 34.99 12.66 25.35
N TRP A 448 36.28 12.64 25.83
CA TRP A 448 37.22 13.76 25.79
C TRP A 448 37.59 14.20 24.36
N TRP A 449 37.22 13.35 23.36
CA TRP A 449 37.42 13.63 21.92
C TRP A 449 36.19 14.28 21.25
N GLU A 450 35.10 14.47 22.02
CA GLU A 450 33.85 15.10 21.56
C GLU A 450 33.57 16.41 22.28
N ASP A 451 32.62 17.20 21.75
CA ASP A 451 32.15 18.43 22.40
C ASP A 451 31.38 18.15 23.73
N ARG A 452 31.01 16.90 23.96
CA ARG A 452 30.25 16.42 25.13
C ARG A 452 31.12 15.71 26.16
N LYS A 453 32.36 16.17 26.36
CA LYS A 453 33.22 15.65 27.42
C LYS A 453 32.53 15.73 28.77
N TRP A 454 32.68 14.70 29.58
CA TRP A 454 32.12 14.65 30.93
C TRP A 454 33.20 14.22 31.92
N GLN A 455 33.07 14.70 33.16
CA GLN A 455 33.91 14.35 34.28
C GLN A 455 33.08 14.31 35.57
N ARG A 456 33.30 13.32 36.41
CA ARG A 456 32.65 13.23 37.71
C ARG A 456 33.52 12.54 38.73
N GLU A 457 33.37 12.92 40.01
CA GLU A 457 33.96 12.27 41.15
C GLU A 457 32.91 11.49 41.90
N GLU A 458 33.14 10.22 42.18
CA GLU A 458 32.23 9.38 42.94
C GLU A 458 32.76 9.04 44.31
N TRP A 459 31.90 9.01 45.30
CA TRP A 459 32.20 8.66 46.68
C TRP A 459 31.15 7.74 47.24
N ASP A 460 31.55 6.64 47.93
CA ASP A 460 30.65 5.85 48.72
C ASP A 460 30.77 6.31 50.19
N VAL A 461 29.64 6.70 50.75
CA VAL A 461 29.55 7.29 52.10
C VAL A 461 28.56 6.54 52.95
N SER A 462 28.95 6.24 54.21
CA SER A 462 28.01 5.65 55.18
C SER A 462 27.61 6.69 56.20
N THR A 463 26.30 6.74 56.47
CA THR A 463 25.68 7.56 57.52
C THR A 463 24.95 6.66 58.50
N ASP A 464 24.23 7.23 59.47
CA ASP A 464 23.35 6.45 60.37
C ASP A 464 22.14 5.84 59.62
N GLU A 465 21.77 6.42 58.48
CA GLU A 465 20.57 6.07 57.71
C GLU A 465 20.84 5.06 56.57
N GLY A 466 22.12 4.85 56.22
CA GLY A 466 22.47 3.92 55.14
C GLY A 466 23.80 4.19 54.48
N LEU A 467 24.06 3.40 53.41
CA LEU A 467 25.19 3.55 52.53
C LEU A 467 24.76 4.17 51.24
N TYR A 468 25.41 5.27 50.87
CA TYR A 468 25.00 6.08 49.70
C TYR A 468 26.17 6.32 48.78
N ARG A 469 25.83 6.55 47.46
CA ARG A 469 26.77 7.07 46.51
C ARG A 469 26.55 8.58 46.31
N LEU A 470 27.59 9.36 46.58
CA LEU A 470 27.69 10.78 46.25
C LEU A 470 28.44 10.98 44.98
N VAL A 471 28.01 11.94 44.19
CA VAL A 471 28.65 12.36 42.96
C VAL A 471 28.91 13.85 43.01
N HIS A 472 30.11 14.26 42.66
CA HIS A 472 30.49 15.65 42.46
C HIS A 472 30.75 15.89 40.95
N VAL A 473 30.09 16.89 40.41
CA VAL A 473 30.23 17.38 39.03
C VAL A 473 30.45 18.89 39.05
N GLU A 474 30.73 19.51 37.93
CA GLU A 474 30.98 20.95 37.86
C GLU A 474 29.91 21.82 38.54
N ASP A 475 28.63 21.40 38.48
CA ASP A 475 27.48 22.08 39.05
C ASP A 475 27.24 21.83 40.56
N GLY A 476 27.97 20.92 41.19
CA GLY A 476 27.82 20.65 42.61
C GLY A 476 27.76 19.17 43.01
N TRP A 477 27.27 18.95 44.22
CA TRP A 477 27.14 17.63 44.82
C TRP A 477 25.75 17.04 44.65
N TYR A 478 25.68 15.76 44.36
CA TYR A 478 24.44 15.02 44.19
C TYR A 478 24.49 13.66 44.92
N LEU A 479 23.37 13.24 45.44
CA LEU A 479 23.14 11.89 45.94
C LEU A 479 22.64 11.04 44.75
N ASP A 480 23.45 10.11 44.27
CA ASP A 480 23.16 9.35 43.02
C ASP A 480 22.38 8.06 43.34
N GLY A 481 22.53 7.50 44.56
CA GLY A 481 21.81 6.28 44.94
C GLY A 481 22.06 5.82 46.34
N ILE A 482 21.35 4.76 46.72
CA ILE A 482 21.46 4.06 48.01
C ILE A 482 21.79 2.60 47.77
N TYR A 483 22.70 2.05 48.54
CA TYR A 483 22.99 0.63 48.56
C TYR A 483 22.04 -0.11 49.48
N ALA A 484 21.53 -1.31 49.03
CA ALA A 484 20.60 -2.14 49.76
C ALA A 484 21.27 -2.99 50.85
#